data_bc0ec22f57348a0963d9f52b4f116b73
#
_entry.id   bc0ec22f57348a0963d9f52b4f116b73
#
_cell.length_a   1.000
_cell.length_b   1.000
_cell.length_c   1.000
_cell.angle_alpha   90.00
_cell.angle_beta   90.00
_cell.angle_gamma   90.00
#
_symmetry.space_group_name_H-M   'P 1'
#
loop_
_entity.id
_entity.type
_entity.pdbx_description
1 polymer ?
#
loop_
_entity_poly.entity_id
_entity_poly.type
_entity_poly.pdbx_seq_one_letter_code
_entity_poly.pdbx_strand_id
1 'polypeptide(L)'
;MASETKREKTRVCCLDLDEDCLNLLKDRFDVYDGSLGKPIDVSGKNHGGLNLLLNYELPQNIHEYDIFIEDMIRPDRIPYNTEENTRTEILGSKAYYFISNAPQTIFDPCPYGSSILNYSLHKDRNRPAIRIAFQAPYQLVKYVIRDINDYYSSQSIEHNNYEHLVDCCSSNMVGKEVKLCDCILSRVLFEPFLNDVSYCQIYEHPTVWDNNGEKRVKDDQFLPLLMNRTGGVVSYFFMSKNDIILVLPQTKRKRELLQKVMQEFLFKYFSGYFPEVEESLWLNQSIYYLPGQEELLREKEELIAEYNERLIALEEKIEMNSNEYSFLHKLLTATGDELVEACLEYFKWLGFKDVIDLKSATKLFSVLLASKR
;
A
#
# COMPACT_ATOMS: atom_id res chain seq x y z
N MET A 1 -33.74 -32.57 18.07
CA MET A 1 -33.54 -31.60 17.00
C MET A 1 -32.42 -30.70 17.47
N ALA A 2 -31.18 -30.93 17.00
CA ALA A 2 -30.08 -30.04 17.25
C ALA A 2 -30.34 -28.78 16.44
N SER A 3 -30.36 -27.62 17.08
CA SER A 3 -30.38 -26.33 16.39
C SER A 3 -29.14 -26.27 15.51
N GLU A 4 -29.29 -26.28 14.20
CA GLU A 4 -28.24 -25.84 13.30
C GLU A 4 -27.91 -24.40 13.69
N THR A 5 -26.83 -24.24 14.44
CA THR A 5 -26.20 -22.94 14.64
C THR A 5 -25.76 -22.46 13.26
N LYS A 6 -26.54 -21.51 12.73
CA LYS A 6 -26.20 -20.81 11.48
C LYS A 6 -24.80 -20.22 11.69
N ARG A 7 -23.80 -20.80 11.04
CA ARG A 7 -22.41 -20.34 11.16
C ARG A 7 -22.33 -18.89 10.68
N GLU A 8 -21.72 -18.04 11.47
CA GLU A 8 -21.55 -16.65 11.13
C GLU A 8 -20.54 -16.54 9.99
N LYS A 9 -20.92 -15.86 8.91
CA LYS A 9 -20.00 -15.46 7.84
C LYS A 9 -19.06 -14.39 8.35
N THR A 10 -17.83 -14.36 7.80
CA THR A 10 -16.90 -13.26 8.04
C THR A 10 -17.53 -11.92 7.68
N ARG A 11 -17.47 -10.96 8.60
CA ARG A 11 -18.02 -9.62 8.41
C ARG A 11 -16.97 -8.68 7.88
N VAL A 12 -17.28 -8.04 6.75
CA VAL A 12 -16.40 -7.11 6.05
C VAL A 12 -17.08 -5.74 5.99
N CYS A 13 -16.44 -4.71 6.51
CA CYS A 13 -16.87 -3.33 6.36
C CYS A 13 -16.14 -2.72 5.17
N CYS A 14 -16.88 -2.38 4.13
CA CYS A 14 -16.39 -1.71 2.94
C CYS A 14 -16.68 -0.21 3.05
N LEU A 15 -15.69 0.62 2.75
CA LEU A 15 -15.80 2.07 2.84
C LEU A 15 -15.48 2.69 1.47
N ASP A 16 -16.50 3.29 0.87
CA ASP A 16 -16.40 4.01 -0.41
C ASP A 16 -15.84 3.16 -1.59
N LEU A 17 -16.01 1.84 -1.55
CA LEU A 17 -15.60 0.96 -2.65
C LEU A 17 -16.52 1.09 -3.87
N ASP A 18 -15.96 0.85 -5.05
CA ASP A 18 -16.77 0.73 -6.26
C ASP A 18 -17.65 -0.53 -6.24
N GLU A 19 -18.71 -0.49 -7.07
CA GLU A 19 -19.73 -1.53 -7.12
C GLU A 19 -19.16 -2.90 -7.54
N ASP A 20 -18.14 -2.92 -8.40
CA ASP A 20 -17.49 -4.16 -8.85
C ASP A 20 -16.73 -4.84 -7.72
N CYS A 21 -16.03 -4.07 -6.88
CA CYS A 21 -15.36 -4.57 -5.68
C CYS A 21 -16.36 -5.02 -4.61
N LEU A 22 -17.43 -4.25 -4.40
CA LEU A 22 -18.50 -4.62 -3.47
C LEU A 22 -19.17 -5.94 -3.84
N ASN A 23 -19.53 -6.13 -5.12
CA ASN A 23 -20.16 -7.35 -5.60
C ASN A 23 -19.24 -8.57 -5.42
N LEU A 24 -17.94 -8.43 -5.68
CA LEU A 24 -16.95 -9.50 -5.42
C LEU A 24 -16.99 -9.98 -3.96
N LEU A 25 -17.15 -9.05 -3.02
CA LEU A 25 -17.15 -9.37 -1.59
C LEU A 25 -18.50 -9.88 -1.11
N LYS A 26 -19.63 -9.29 -1.57
CA LYS A 26 -21.00 -9.69 -1.21
C LYS A 26 -21.33 -11.14 -1.59
N ASP A 27 -20.66 -11.66 -2.61
CA ASP A 27 -20.86 -13.07 -3.02
C ASP A 27 -20.41 -14.08 -1.93
N ARG A 28 -19.48 -13.69 -1.05
CA ARG A 28 -18.87 -14.61 -0.08
C ARG A 28 -19.06 -14.22 1.37
N PHE A 29 -19.13 -12.93 1.68
CA PHE A 29 -19.06 -12.37 3.02
C PHE A 29 -20.34 -11.64 3.42
N ASP A 30 -20.47 -11.37 4.71
CA ASP A 30 -21.47 -10.43 5.23
C ASP A 30 -20.86 -9.01 5.13
N VAL A 31 -21.32 -8.24 4.14
CA VAL A 31 -20.70 -6.95 3.77
C VAL A 31 -21.58 -5.80 4.22
N TYR A 32 -20.99 -4.91 5.00
CA TYR A 32 -21.52 -3.57 5.25
C TYR A 32 -20.91 -2.59 4.26
N ASP A 33 -21.75 -1.84 3.57
CA ASP A 33 -21.40 -0.82 2.60
C ASP A 33 -21.54 0.56 3.27
N GLY A 34 -20.44 1.13 3.67
CA GLY A 34 -20.33 2.38 4.41
C GLY A 34 -19.49 3.43 3.74
N SER A 35 -19.29 4.55 4.44
CA SER A 35 -18.51 5.68 3.96
C SER A 35 -17.84 6.45 5.10
N LEU A 36 -16.64 6.96 4.88
CA LEU A 36 -16.03 7.96 5.76
C LEU A 36 -16.53 9.39 5.49
N GLY A 37 -17.49 9.54 4.58
CA GLY A 37 -18.16 10.77 4.25
C GLY A 37 -17.79 11.33 2.88
N LYS A 38 -18.72 12.08 2.29
CA LYS A 38 -18.52 12.73 0.99
C LYS A 38 -18.22 14.21 1.17
N PRO A 39 -17.25 14.78 0.43
CA PRO A 39 -16.99 16.21 0.44
C PRO A 39 -18.21 17.02 0.02
N ILE A 40 -18.45 18.13 0.73
CA ILE A 40 -19.57 19.06 0.46
C ILE A 40 -19.02 20.32 -0.19
N ASP A 41 -19.53 20.65 -1.37
CA ASP A 41 -19.19 21.89 -2.05
C ASP A 41 -19.95 23.08 -1.43
N VAL A 42 -19.20 23.91 -0.70
CA VAL A 42 -19.70 25.12 -0.05
C VAL A 42 -19.32 26.39 -0.80
N SER A 43 -18.88 26.27 -2.06
CA SER A 43 -18.50 27.38 -2.93
C SER A 43 -19.60 28.44 -3.01
N GLY A 44 -19.20 29.71 -2.90
CA GLY A 44 -20.13 30.83 -2.99
C GLY A 44 -21.02 31.03 -1.75
N LYS A 45 -20.82 30.25 -0.67
CA LYS A 45 -21.53 30.43 0.59
C LYS A 45 -20.72 31.25 1.57
N ASN A 46 -21.42 31.96 2.45
CA ASN A 46 -20.76 32.63 3.57
C ASN A 46 -20.48 31.61 4.69
N HIS A 47 -19.21 31.32 4.93
CA HIS A 47 -18.78 30.30 5.90
C HIS A 47 -19.16 30.60 7.34
N GLY A 48 -19.49 31.84 7.67
CA GLY A 48 -19.78 32.29 9.05
C GLY A 48 -21.09 31.79 9.66
N GLY A 49 -21.92 31.06 8.94
CA GLY A 49 -23.23 30.60 9.40
C GLY A 49 -23.63 29.21 8.90
N LEU A 50 -22.71 28.47 8.30
CA LEU A 50 -23.02 27.14 7.77
C LEU A 50 -23.00 26.10 8.89
N ASN A 51 -24.09 25.33 8.98
CA ASN A 51 -24.13 24.11 9.75
C ASN A 51 -23.83 22.96 8.78
N LEU A 52 -22.82 22.17 9.06
CA LEU A 52 -22.33 21.16 8.14
C LEU A 52 -22.53 19.77 8.71
N LEU A 53 -22.97 18.87 7.85
CA LEU A 53 -23.19 17.48 8.16
C LEU A 53 -21.87 16.71 8.13
N LEU A 54 -21.64 15.94 9.18
CA LEU A 54 -20.69 14.84 9.15
C LEU A 54 -21.42 13.61 8.58
N ASN A 55 -21.26 13.36 7.29
CA ASN A 55 -22.00 12.35 6.56
C ASN A 55 -21.27 11.01 6.47
N TYR A 56 -20.43 10.68 7.45
CA TYR A 56 -19.85 9.35 7.55
C TYR A 56 -20.90 8.31 7.95
N GLU A 57 -20.78 7.11 7.40
CA GLU A 57 -21.66 5.97 7.62
C GLU A 57 -20.83 4.77 8.07
N LEU A 58 -20.80 4.52 9.37
CA LEU A 58 -20.13 3.38 9.98
C LEU A 58 -21.16 2.49 10.68
N PRO A 59 -20.97 1.16 10.73
CA PRO A 59 -21.88 0.26 11.43
C PRO A 59 -21.84 0.52 12.94
N GLN A 60 -23.01 0.48 13.61
CA GLN A 60 -23.08 0.67 15.06
C GLN A 60 -22.31 -0.40 15.84
N ASN A 61 -22.29 -1.63 15.29
CA ASN A 61 -21.59 -2.78 15.84
C ASN A 61 -20.20 -2.98 15.21
N ILE A 62 -19.47 -1.90 14.98
CA ILE A 62 -18.18 -1.88 14.27
C ILE A 62 -17.13 -2.87 14.85
N HIS A 63 -17.24 -3.18 16.15
CA HIS A 63 -16.36 -4.13 16.84
C HIS A 63 -16.57 -5.60 16.39
N GLU A 64 -17.65 -5.90 15.69
CA GLU A 64 -17.95 -7.23 15.14
C GLU A 64 -17.40 -7.42 13.72
N TYR A 65 -16.86 -6.37 13.09
CA TYR A 65 -16.24 -6.45 11.77
C TYR A 65 -14.76 -6.71 11.90
N ASP A 66 -14.31 -7.79 11.31
CA ASP A 66 -12.90 -8.21 11.36
C ASP A 66 -12.05 -7.60 10.26
N ILE A 67 -12.66 -7.20 9.14
CA ILE A 67 -11.97 -6.72 7.95
C ILE A 67 -12.60 -5.40 7.52
N PHE A 68 -11.73 -4.42 7.25
CA PHE A 68 -12.09 -3.11 6.71
C PHE A 68 -11.36 -2.91 5.39
N ILE A 69 -12.11 -2.58 4.34
CA ILE A 69 -11.56 -2.34 2.99
C ILE A 69 -12.05 -0.98 2.52
N GLU A 70 -11.13 -0.09 2.20
CA GLU A 70 -11.43 1.29 1.86
C GLU A 70 -10.83 1.71 0.53
N ASP A 71 -11.59 2.46 -0.27
CA ASP A 71 -11.04 3.32 -1.31
C ASP A 71 -11.02 4.77 -0.79
N MET A 72 -9.81 5.25 -0.50
CA MET A 72 -9.65 6.60 0.07
C MET A 72 -9.86 7.72 -0.95
N ILE A 73 -9.91 7.44 -2.26
CA ILE A 73 -10.24 8.44 -3.29
C ILE A 73 -11.75 8.59 -3.39
N ARG A 74 -12.22 9.79 -3.11
CA ARG A 74 -13.65 10.15 -3.19
C ARG A 74 -13.84 11.25 -4.24
N PRO A 75 -14.17 10.87 -5.48
CA PRO A 75 -14.38 11.85 -6.55
C PRO A 75 -15.69 12.63 -6.39
N ASP A 76 -16.68 12.02 -5.76
CA ASP A 76 -18.02 12.59 -5.63
C ASP A 76 -18.04 13.70 -4.60
N ARG A 77 -18.58 14.85 -5.01
CA ARG A 77 -18.87 15.99 -4.16
C ARG A 77 -20.37 16.23 -4.14
N ILE A 78 -20.91 16.44 -2.96
CA ILE A 78 -22.33 16.79 -2.84
C ILE A 78 -22.48 18.31 -2.75
N PRO A 79 -23.50 18.90 -3.42
CA PRO A 79 -23.78 20.33 -3.29
C PRO A 79 -24.28 20.63 -1.88
N TYR A 80 -23.89 21.79 -1.33
CA TYR A 80 -24.43 22.24 -0.06
C TYR A 80 -25.92 22.56 -0.20
N ASN A 81 -26.75 21.81 0.53
CA ASN A 81 -28.17 22.06 0.71
C ASN A 81 -28.43 22.22 2.22
N THR A 82 -28.99 23.37 2.64
CA THR A 82 -29.22 23.67 4.05
C THR A 82 -30.12 22.63 4.72
N GLU A 83 -31.09 22.09 4.01
CA GLU A 83 -32.06 21.14 4.57
C GLU A 83 -31.46 19.75 4.75
N GLU A 84 -30.62 19.33 3.79
CA GLU A 84 -30.03 17.98 3.74
C GLU A 84 -28.68 17.92 4.43
N ASN A 85 -27.90 19.01 4.38
CA ASN A 85 -26.51 19.04 4.89
C ASN A 85 -26.37 19.73 6.24
N THR A 86 -27.49 20.03 6.92
CA THR A 86 -27.46 20.55 8.30
C THR A 86 -27.73 19.44 9.28
N ARG A 87 -26.75 19.13 10.10
CA ARG A 87 -26.89 18.15 11.17
C ARG A 87 -26.27 18.67 12.46
N THR A 88 -26.92 18.31 13.54
CA THR A 88 -26.42 18.53 14.90
C THR A 88 -25.83 17.21 15.39
N GLU A 89 -24.52 17.18 15.66
CA GLU A 89 -23.88 16.05 16.32
C GLU A 89 -24.04 16.20 17.83
N ILE A 90 -24.38 15.09 18.49
CA ILE A 90 -24.45 15.01 19.94
C ILE A 90 -23.23 14.24 20.42
N LEU A 91 -22.35 14.95 21.11
CA LEU A 91 -21.21 14.38 21.81
C LEU A 91 -21.51 14.38 23.32
N GLY A 92 -21.96 13.25 23.83
CA GLY A 92 -22.50 13.15 25.19
C GLY A 92 -23.85 13.86 25.29
N SER A 93 -23.99 14.85 26.20
CA SER A 93 -25.23 15.62 26.40
C SER A 93 -25.26 16.95 25.65
N LYS A 94 -24.22 17.25 24.82
CA LYS A 94 -24.11 18.53 24.10
C LYS A 94 -24.31 18.35 22.63
N ALA A 95 -24.93 19.32 22.00
CA ALA A 95 -25.11 19.38 20.56
C ALA A 95 -24.11 20.41 19.97
N TYR A 96 -23.53 20.05 18.83
CA TYR A 96 -22.48 20.85 18.20
C TYR A 96 -22.78 21.10 16.73
N TYR A 97 -22.32 22.24 16.22
CA TYR A 97 -22.21 22.54 14.81
C TYR A 97 -20.78 22.37 14.33
N PHE A 98 -20.61 21.75 13.20
CA PHE A 98 -19.33 21.69 12.49
C PHE A 98 -19.30 22.78 11.43
N ILE A 99 -18.22 23.55 11.40
CA ILE A 99 -18.06 24.68 10.51
C ILE A 99 -16.75 24.52 9.75
N SER A 100 -16.79 24.69 8.42
CA SER A 100 -15.57 24.77 7.61
C SER A 100 -14.83 26.08 7.90
N ASN A 101 -13.49 26.02 7.94
CA ASN A 101 -12.67 27.22 8.00
C ASN A 101 -12.61 27.91 6.63
N ALA A 102 -12.88 29.22 6.59
CA ALA A 102 -12.56 30.01 5.41
C ALA A 102 -11.03 30.07 5.21
N PRO A 103 -10.53 29.98 3.98
CA PRO A 103 -11.18 30.10 2.66
C PRO A 103 -11.54 28.76 2.01
N GLN A 104 -11.84 27.74 2.75
CA GLN A 104 -12.19 26.45 2.18
C GLN A 104 -13.50 26.54 1.40
N THR A 105 -13.50 26.03 0.16
CA THR A 105 -14.68 25.91 -0.66
C THR A 105 -15.31 24.53 -0.57
N ILE A 106 -14.57 23.57 -0.02
CA ILE A 106 -14.98 22.18 0.19
C ILE A 106 -14.89 21.87 1.68
N PHE A 107 -15.98 21.40 2.24
CA PHE A 107 -15.98 20.75 3.56
C PHE A 107 -15.85 19.25 3.37
N ASP A 108 -14.81 18.66 3.94
CA ASP A 108 -14.55 17.24 3.85
C ASP A 108 -14.69 16.59 5.24
N PRO A 109 -15.69 15.73 5.47
CA PRO A 109 -15.89 15.02 6.73
C PRO A 109 -14.99 13.79 6.90
N CYS A 110 -14.33 13.32 5.82
CA CYS A 110 -13.56 12.09 5.82
C CYS A 110 -12.46 12.05 6.89
N PRO A 111 -11.60 13.08 7.09
CA PRO A 111 -10.59 13.04 8.16
C PRO A 111 -11.19 12.85 9.56
N TYR A 112 -12.35 13.47 9.83
CA TYR A 112 -13.06 13.22 11.08
C TYR A 112 -13.60 11.79 11.17
N GLY A 113 -14.19 11.27 10.09
CA GLY A 113 -14.64 9.88 9.99
C GLY A 113 -13.49 8.88 10.21
N SER A 114 -12.31 9.17 9.68
CA SER A 114 -11.07 8.39 9.90
C SER A 114 -10.69 8.34 11.39
N SER A 115 -10.78 9.48 12.10
CA SER A 115 -10.54 9.54 13.54
C SER A 115 -11.53 8.70 14.35
N ILE A 116 -12.81 8.78 14.02
CA ILE A 116 -13.86 7.96 14.66
C ILE A 116 -13.63 6.46 14.40
N LEU A 117 -13.28 6.09 13.18
CA LEU A 117 -12.92 4.73 12.81
C LEU A 117 -11.72 4.25 13.62
N ASN A 118 -10.65 5.03 13.69
CA ASN A 118 -9.45 4.70 14.47
C ASN A 118 -9.78 4.42 15.94
N TYR A 119 -10.54 5.30 16.59
CA TYR A 119 -10.97 5.10 17.95
C TYR A 119 -11.76 3.77 18.13
N SER A 120 -12.67 3.48 17.20
CA SER A 120 -13.52 2.30 17.25
C SER A 120 -12.76 0.99 16.98
N LEU A 121 -11.71 1.05 16.16
CA LEU A 121 -10.87 -0.11 15.82
C LEU A 121 -10.06 -0.62 17.02
N HIS A 122 -9.71 0.25 17.96
CA HIS A 122 -8.91 -0.11 19.13
C HIS A 122 -9.75 -0.45 20.37
N LYS A 123 -11.08 -0.29 20.30
CA LYS A 123 -11.97 -0.51 21.42
C LYS A 123 -12.60 -1.90 21.40
N ASP A 124 -12.56 -2.59 22.54
CA ASP A 124 -13.29 -3.83 22.84
C ASP A 124 -13.11 -4.98 21.83
N ARG A 125 -11.86 -5.17 21.32
CA ARG A 125 -11.53 -6.24 20.38
C ARG A 125 -10.63 -7.31 20.99
N ASN A 126 -10.94 -8.56 20.68
CA ASN A 126 -10.11 -9.71 21.08
C ASN A 126 -8.93 -9.95 20.15
N ARG A 127 -9.01 -9.45 18.90
CA ARG A 127 -7.97 -9.55 17.87
C ARG A 127 -7.94 -8.28 17.03
N PRO A 128 -6.81 -7.91 16.42
CA PRO A 128 -6.71 -6.74 15.56
C PRO A 128 -7.61 -6.90 14.32
N ALA A 129 -8.20 -5.80 13.87
CA ALA A 129 -8.89 -5.77 12.60
C ALA A 129 -7.89 -5.69 11.44
N ILE A 130 -8.17 -6.39 10.34
CA ILE A 130 -7.41 -6.27 9.10
C ILE A 130 -7.93 -5.04 8.35
N ARG A 131 -7.03 -4.11 8.03
CA ARG A 131 -7.33 -2.89 7.29
C ARG A 131 -6.63 -2.90 5.95
N ILE A 132 -7.38 -2.72 4.87
CA ILE A 132 -6.89 -2.65 3.50
C ILE A 132 -7.36 -1.32 2.93
N ALA A 133 -6.42 -0.46 2.51
CA ALA A 133 -6.76 0.85 1.99
C ALA A 133 -6.10 1.10 0.62
N PHE A 134 -6.90 1.46 -0.38
CA PHE A 134 -6.39 2.05 -1.61
C PHE A 134 -6.08 3.52 -1.35
N GLN A 135 -4.83 3.90 -1.49
CA GLN A 135 -4.31 5.19 -1.08
C GLN A 135 -4.98 6.40 -1.75
N ALA A 136 -5.02 7.52 -1.03
CA ALA A 136 -5.37 8.85 -1.54
C ALA A 136 -4.28 9.86 -1.16
N PRO A 137 -4.27 11.08 -1.71
CA PRO A 137 -3.43 12.15 -1.19
C PRO A 137 -3.67 12.39 0.30
N TYR A 138 -2.60 12.62 1.05
CA TYR A 138 -2.71 13.00 2.46
C TYR A 138 -3.43 14.33 2.57
N GLN A 139 -4.39 14.39 3.47
CA GLN A 139 -5.22 15.57 3.71
C GLN A 139 -5.37 15.80 5.21
N LEU A 140 -4.97 16.98 5.65
CA LEU A 140 -5.20 17.47 7.00
C LEU A 140 -6.31 18.51 6.97
N VAL A 141 -7.35 18.32 7.75
CA VAL A 141 -8.50 19.23 7.83
C VAL A 141 -8.65 19.75 9.26
N LYS A 142 -8.80 21.05 9.37
CA LYS A 142 -9.11 21.73 10.61
C LYS A 142 -10.59 22.01 10.68
N TYR A 143 -11.23 21.43 11.69
CA TYR A 143 -12.64 21.64 11.97
C TYR A 143 -12.81 22.66 13.07
N VAL A 144 -13.85 23.47 12.98
CA VAL A 144 -14.32 24.31 14.06
C VAL A 144 -15.64 23.74 14.58
N ILE A 145 -15.65 23.34 15.83
CA ILE A 145 -16.84 22.82 16.51
C ILE A 145 -17.39 23.94 17.39
N ARG A 146 -18.68 24.18 17.28
CA ARG A 146 -19.38 25.20 18.07
C ARG A 146 -20.54 24.58 18.83
N ASP A 147 -20.65 24.87 20.12
CA ASP A 147 -21.82 24.47 20.92
C ASP A 147 -23.06 25.24 20.45
N ILE A 148 -24.16 24.53 20.27
CA ILE A 148 -25.45 25.11 19.84
C ILE A 148 -25.96 26.17 20.86
N ASN A 149 -25.73 25.92 22.15
CA ASN A 149 -26.22 26.74 23.22
C ASN A 149 -25.24 27.84 23.65
N ASP A 150 -24.01 27.76 23.16
CA ASP A 150 -22.98 28.78 23.46
C ASP A 150 -22.29 29.25 22.18
N TYR A 151 -22.81 30.33 21.61
CA TYR A 151 -22.30 30.89 20.36
C TYR A 151 -20.82 31.33 20.46
N TYR A 152 -20.34 31.64 21.64
CA TYR A 152 -18.95 32.08 21.85
C TYR A 152 -17.99 30.91 22.12
N SER A 153 -18.49 29.76 22.46
CA SER A 153 -17.68 28.58 22.68
C SER A 153 -17.40 27.89 21.35
N SER A 154 -16.16 27.98 20.87
CA SER A 154 -15.70 27.25 19.70
C SER A 154 -14.40 26.52 20.01
N GLN A 155 -14.33 25.27 19.59
CA GLN A 155 -13.14 24.45 19.70
C GLN A 155 -12.62 24.13 18.28
N SER A 156 -11.31 24.21 18.12
CA SER A 156 -10.64 23.80 16.88
C SER A 156 -9.98 22.43 17.06
N ILE A 157 -10.25 21.53 16.16
CA ILE A 157 -9.63 20.19 16.11
C ILE A 157 -9.08 19.96 14.72
N GLU A 158 -8.02 19.17 14.63
CA GLU A 158 -7.39 18.79 13.36
C GLU A 158 -7.36 17.28 13.23
N HIS A 159 -7.79 16.78 12.09
CA HIS A 159 -7.76 15.36 11.75
C HIS A 159 -7.24 15.14 10.32
N ASN A 160 -6.65 13.98 10.09
CA ASN A 160 -6.20 13.60 8.76
C ASN A 160 -6.90 12.32 8.28
N ASN A 161 -6.89 12.09 6.98
CA ASN A 161 -7.55 10.95 6.37
C ASN A 161 -6.83 9.61 6.57
N TYR A 162 -5.67 9.59 7.22
CA TYR A 162 -4.86 8.40 7.50
C TYR A 162 -4.84 7.99 8.98
N GLU A 163 -5.61 8.65 9.86
CA GLU A 163 -5.55 8.39 11.31
C GLU A 163 -5.87 6.93 11.70
N HIS A 164 -6.68 6.24 10.91
CA HIS A 164 -7.00 4.83 11.13
C HIS A 164 -5.96 3.87 10.55
N LEU A 165 -4.90 4.37 9.93
CA LEU A 165 -3.77 3.60 9.39
C LEU A 165 -2.50 3.89 10.21
N VAL A 166 -1.36 3.34 9.79
CA VAL A 166 -0.07 3.62 10.46
C VAL A 166 0.35 5.06 10.18
N ASP A 167 0.74 5.77 11.21
CA ASP A 167 1.37 7.09 11.10
C ASP A 167 2.81 6.92 10.57
N CYS A 168 2.93 6.75 9.26
CA CYS A 168 4.21 6.83 8.56
C CYS A 168 4.36 8.25 8.03
N CYS A 169 5.49 8.89 8.28
CA CYS A 169 5.81 10.15 7.60
C CYS A 169 5.53 9.99 6.11
N SER A 170 4.65 10.81 5.58
CA SER A 170 4.16 10.66 4.23
C SER A 170 4.23 11.98 3.47
N SER A 171 4.41 11.89 2.16
CA SER A 171 4.37 13.07 1.28
C SER A 171 3.54 12.82 0.04
N ASN A 172 2.74 13.82 -0.36
CA ASN A 172 1.97 13.77 -1.58
C ASN A 172 2.91 13.77 -2.79
N MET A 173 2.91 12.67 -3.54
CA MET A 173 3.67 12.52 -4.77
C MET A 173 2.89 11.65 -5.74
N VAL A 174 2.63 12.16 -6.93
CA VAL A 174 1.87 11.46 -7.96
C VAL A 174 2.80 10.82 -8.97
N GLY A 175 2.56 9.56 -9.31
CA GLY A 175 3.34 8.85 -10.32
C GLY A 175 2.73 7.51 -10.73
N LYS A 176 3.39 6.86 -11.70
CA LYS A 176 2.99 5.54 -12.23
C LYS A 176 4.15 4.55 -12.26
N GLU A 177 5.39 5.05 -12.20
CA GLU A 177 6.57 4.19 -12.24
C GLU A 177 6.83 3.61 -10.86
N VAL A 178 6.65 2.30 -10.75
CA VAL A 178 6.89 1.54 -9.53
C VAL A 178 7.77 0.33 -9.81
N LYS A 179 8.44 -0.15 -8.79
CA LYS A 179 9.22 -1.38 -8.79
C LYS A 179 8.83 -2.25 -7.61
N LEU A 180 8.90 -3.56 -7.81
CA LEU A 180 8.72 -4.55 -6.75
C LEU A 180 9.83 -4.41 -5.69
N CYS A 181 9.46 -4.62 -4.45
CA CYS A 181 10.43 -4.87 -3.38
C CYS A 181 10.87 -6.34 -3.38
N ASP A 182 12.03 -6.62 -2.83
CA ASP A 182 12.58 -7.98 -2.79
C ASP A 182 11.91 -8.80 -1.68
N CYS A 183 10.64 -9.12 -1.89
CA CYS A 183 9.87 -10.03 -1.04
C CYS A 183 8.83 -10.78 -1.87
N ILE A 184 8.51 -12.00 -1.45
CA ILE A 184 7.55 -12.90 -2.12
C ILE A 184 6.18 -12.23 -2.24
N LEU A 185 5.71 -11.58 -1.17
CA LEU A 185 4.40 -10.94 -1.14
C LEU A 185 4.28 -9.84 -2.20
N SER A 186 5.32 -9.04 -2.39
CA SER A 186 5.37 -8.00 -3.43
C SER A 186 5.17 -8.59 -4.83
N ARG A 187 5.90 -9.63 -5.17
CA ARG A 187 5.80 -10.31 -6.47
C ARG A 187 4.41 -10.91 -6.65
N VAL A 188 3.95 -11.70 -5.67
CA VAL A 188 2.65 -12.38 -5.74
C VAL A 188 1.51 -11.39 -5.94
N LEU A 189 1.49 -10.28 -5.24
CA LEU A 189 0.38 -9.33 -5.32
C LEU A 189 0.46 -8.43 -6.55
N PHE A 190 1.65 -7.91 -6.91
CA PHE A 190 1.76 -6.75 -7.79
C PHE A 190 2.37 -7.03 -9.17
N GLU A 191 3.06 -8.15 -9.39
CA GLU A 191 3.70 -8.40 -10.68
C GLU A 191 2.74 -8.25 -11.89
N PRO A 192 1.47 -8.75 -11.84
CA PRO A 192 0.53 -8.57 -12.96
C PRO A 192 -0.02 -7.14 -13.12
N PHE A 193 0.25 -6.24 -12.18
CA PHE A 193 -0.34 -4.91 -12.13
C PHE A 193 0.66 -3.77 -12.29
N LEU A 194 1.95 -4.05 -12.45
CA LEU A 194 3.02 -3.03 -12.47
C LEU A 194 2.76 -1.89 -13.46
N ASN A 195 2.16 -2.20 -14.61
CA ASN A 195 1.88 -1.22 -15.65
C ASN A 195 0.55 -0.48 -15.46
N ASP A 196 -0.29 -0.96 -14.53
CA ASP A 196 -1.66 -0.44 -14.33
C ASP A 196 -1.79 0.36 -13.04
N VAL A 197 -0.78 0.32 -12.16
CA VAL A 197 -0.80 1.04 -10.89
C VAL A 197 -0.45 2.51 -11.06
N SER A 198 -1.02 3.33 -10.19
CA SER A 198 -0.65 4.71 -9.99
C SER A 198 -0.62 5.01 -8.49
N TYR A 199 0.17 5.99 -8.09
CA TYR A 199 0.24 6.41 -6.71
C TYR A 199 0.09 7.92 -6.60
N CYS A 200 -0.43 8.37 -5.49
CA CYS A 200 -0.59 9.77 -5.14
C CYS A 200 0.04 10.12 -3.78
N GLN A 201 0.57 9.10 -3.10
CA GLN A 201 1.19 9.19 -1.80
C GLN A 201 2.43 8.30 -1.75
N ILE A 202 3.49 8.77 -1.11
CA ILE A 202 4.64 7.95 -0.74
C ILE A 202 4.84 7.98 0.77
N TYR A 203 5.41 6.90 1.29
CA TYR A 203 5.64 6.70 2.71
C TYR A 203 7.13 6.54 2.99
N GLU A 204 7.55 6.96 4.16
CA GLU A 204 8.88 6.69 4.68
C GLU A 204 8.84 5.41 5.54
N HIS A 205 9.91 4.64 5.47
CA HIS A 205 10.03 3.47 6.34
C HIS A 205 10.14 3.94 7.79
N PRO A 206 9.20 3.57 8.68
CA PRO A 206 9.26 3.98 10.07
C PRO A 206 10.51 3.45 10.76
N THR A 207 10.98 4.18 11.76
CA THR A 207 12.14 3.79 12.55
C THR A 207 11.76 3.70 14.02
N VAL A 208 12.27 2.68 14.69
CA VAL A 208 12.12 2.43 16.12
C VAL A 208 13.49 2.47 16.80
N TRP A 209 13.50 2.68 18.10
CA TRP A 209 14.74 2.53 18.88
C TRP A 209 15.11 1.05 18.95
N ASP A 210 16.39 0.74 18.81
CA ASP A 210 16.89 -0.61 19.03
C ASP A 210 16.66 -1.05 20.48
N ASN A 211 16.83 -2.35 20.74
CA ASN A 211 16.58 -2.93 22.07
C ASN A 211 17.45 -2.31 23.18
N ASN A 212 18.55 -1.67 22.83
CA ASN A 212 19.45 -0.99 23.77
C ASN A 212 19.13 0.50 23.93
N GLY A 213 18.26 1.06 23.10
CA GLY A 213 17.93 2.49 23.09
C GLY A 213 19.05 3.40 22.55
N GLU A 214 20.03 2.84 21.84
CA GLU A 214 21.23 3.57 21.40
C GLU A 214 21.08 4.20 20.00
N LYS A 215 20.34 3.52 19.10
CA LYS A 215 20.17 3.99 17.72
C LYS A 215 18.77 3.71 17.20
N ARG A 216 18.34 4.50 16.20
CA ARG A 216 17.14 4.21 15.43
C ARG A 216 17.45 3.20 14.34
N VAL A 217 16.63 2.15 14.28
CA VAL A 217 16.66 1.10 13.26
C VAL A 217 15.32 1.09 12.51
N LYS A 218 15.31 0.53 11.31
CA LYS A 218 14.06 0.34 10.58
C LYS A 218 13.14 -0.58 11.37
N ASP A 219 11.84 -0.28 11.37
CA ASP A 219 10.83 -1.09 12.03
C ASP A 219 10.59 -2.38 11.23
N ASP A 220 10.89 -3.52 11.83
CA ASP A 220 10.73 -4.84 11.20
C ASP A 220 9.24 -5.22 10.97
N GLN A 221 8.31 -4.53 11.64
CA GLN A 221 6.87 -4.72 11.46
C GLN A 221 6.35 -4.08 10.16
N PHE A 222 7.15 -3.22 9.54
CA PHE A 222 6.81 -2.53 8.30
C PHE A 222 7.52 -3.17 7.10
N LEU A 223 6.74 -3.77 6.21
CA LEU A 223 7.23 -4.44 5.01
C LEU A 223 6.88 -3.61 3.76
N PRO A 224 7.83 -2.93 3.12
CA PRO A 224 7.59 -2.29 1.83
C PRO A 224 7.26 -3.33 0.75
N LEU A 225 6.26 -3.05 -0.07
CA LEU A 225 5.83 -3.92 -1.16
C LEU A 225 6.14 -3.33 -2.53
N LEU A 226 5.89 -2.03 -2.70
CA LEU A 226 6.23 -1.29 -3.91
C LEU A 226 7.02 -0.04 -3.55
N MET A 227 7.97 0.30 -4.39
CA MET A 227 8.72 1.56 -4.31
C MET A 227 8.62 2.32 -5.63
N ASN A 228 8.69 3.64 -5.55
CA ASN A 228 8.86 4.48 -6.71
C ASN A 228 10.33 4.52 -7.17
N ARG A 229 10.59 5.24 -8.26
CA ARG A 229 11.94 5.37 -8.82
C ARG A 229 12.96 6.00 -7.86
N THR A 230 12.52 6.86 -6.94
CA THR A 230 13.38 7.57 -5.98
C THR A 230 13.58 6.81 -4.66
N GLY A 231 12.96 5.62 -4.52
CA GLY A 231 13.06 4.80 -3.30
C GLY A 231 12.01 5.09 -2.24
N GLY A 232 11.04 5.99 -2.52
CA GLY A 232 9.89 6.20 -1.65
C GLY A 232 8.93 4.99 -1.70
N VAL A 233 8.42 4.56 -0.56
CA VAL A 233 7.49 3.43 -0.47
C VAL A 233 6.12 3.85 -0.98
N VAL A 234 5.56 3.07 -1.92
CA VAL A 234 4.24 3.31 -2.53
C VAL A 234 3.17 2.40 -1.92
N SER A 235 3.54 1.19 -1.56
CA SER A 235 2.66 0.21 -0.96
C SER A 235 3.39 -0.53 0.13
N TYR A 236 2.72 -0.83 1.22
CA TYR A 236 3.32 -1.52 2.35
C TYR A 236 2.32 -2.44 3.06
N PHE A 237 2.86 -3.43 3.75
CA PHE A 237 2.18 -4.21 4.74
C PHE A 237 2.79 -3.91 6.12
N PHE A 238 1.93 -3.68 7.10
CA PHE A 238 2.33 -3.47 8.49
C PHE A 238 1.59 -4.44 9.39
N MET A 239 2.30 -5.08 10.30
CA MET A 239 1.70 -5.99 11.26
C MET A 239 2.34 -5.83 12.64
N SER A 240 1.51 -5.44 13.60
CA SER A 240 1.84 -5.39 15.01
C SER A 240 0.88 -6.25 15.83
N LYS A 241 1.04 -6.24 17.15
CA LYS A 241 0.09 -6.92 18.05
C LYS A 241 -1.35 -6.40 17.91
N ASN A 242 -1.51 -5.11 17.58
CA ASN A 242 -2.79 -4.41 17.58
C ASN A 242 -3.29 -4.05 16.18
N ASP A 243 -2.42 -4.12 15.18
CA ASP A 243 -2.69 -3.60 13.84
C ASP A 243 -2.26 -4.56 12.75
N ILE A 244 -3.11 -4.76 11.77
CA ILE A 244 -2.83 -5.47 10.52
C ILE A 244 -3.30 -4.55 9.39
N ILE A 245 -2.35 -3.98 8.64
CA ILE A 245 -2.64 -2.93 7.66
C ILE A 245 -1.94 -3.24 6.34
N LEU A 246 -2.70 -3.19 5.25
CA LEU A 246 -2.19 -3.28 3.89
C LEU A 246 -2.62 -2.03 3.12
N VAL A 247 -1.65 -1.21 2.73
CA VAL A 247 -1.90 -0.05 1.89
C VAL A 247 -1.55 -0.37 0.44
N LEU A 248 -2.52 -0.17 -0.44
CA LEU A 248 -2.45 -0.49 -1.85
C LEU A 248 -2.36 0.77 -2.70
N PRO A 249 -1.67 0.74 -3.85
CA PRO A 249 -1.72 1.82 -4.82
C PRO A 249 -3.09 1.87 -5.51
N GLN A 250 -3.38 2.94 -6.20
CA GLN A 250 -4.54 3.02 -7.07
C GLN A 250 -4.31 2.24 -8.37
N THR A 251 -5.36 1.61 -8.89
CA THR A 251 -5.34 0.90 -10.16
C THR A 251 -6.74 0.89 -10.79
N LYS A 252 -6.82 0.79 -12.10
CA LYS A 252 -8.08 0.57 -12.82
C LYS A 252 -8.62 -0.86 -12.64
N ARG A 253 -7.76 -1.77 -12.21
CA ARG A 253 -8.07 -3.20 -12.00
C ARG A 253 -8.22 -3.52 -10.50
N LYS A 254 -8.93 -2.64 -9.75
CA LYS A 254 -9.10 -2.78 -8.30
C LYS A 254 -9.70 -4.12 -7.91
N ARG A 255 -10.77 -4.53 -8.61
CA ARG A 255 -11.44 -5.81 -8.38
C ARG A 255 -10.48 -6.99 -8.47
N GLU A 256 -9.65 -7.04 -9.51
CA GLU A 256 -8.69 -8.14 -9.72
C GLU A 256 -7.59 -8.12 -8.66
N LEU A 257 -7.07 -6.94 -8.32
CA LEU A 257 -6.08 -6.79 -7.26
C LEU A 257 -6.67 -7.20 -5.91
N LEU A 258 -7.88 -6.76 -5.60
CA LEU A 258 -8.56 -7.13 -4.35
C LEU A 258 -8.83 -8.64 -4.29
N GLN A 259 -9.28 -9.26 -5.38
CA GLN A 259 -9.45 -10.70 -5.46
C GLN A 259 -8.13 -11.44 -5.18
N LYS A 260 -7.02 -10.95 -5.73
CA LYS A 260 -5.69 -11.52 -5.50
C LYS A 260 -5.24 -11.33 -4.05
N VAL A 261 -5.48 -10.17 -3.46
CA VAL A 261 -5.23 -9.92 -2.02
C VAL A 261 -6.01 -10.90 -1.16
N MET A 262 -7.28 -11.12 -1.45
CA MET A 262 -8.10 -12.08 -0.70
C MET A 262 -7.55 -13.51 -0.82
N GLN A 263 -7.29 -13.98 -2.05
CA GLN A 263 -6.94 -15.37 -2.31
C GLN A 263 -5.49 -15.71 -1.94
N GLU A 264 -4.55 -14.85 -2.34
CA GLU A 264 -3.11 -15.13 -2.24
C GLU A 264 -2.49 -14.64 -0.93
N PHE A 265 -3.15 -13.72 -0.23
CA PHE A 265 -2.65 -13.16 1.00
C PHE A 265 -3.55 -13.47 2.20
N LEU A 266 -4.81 -12.98 2.23
CA LEU A 266 -5.64 -13.11 3.41
C LEU A 266 -6.00 -14.56 3.73
N PHE A 267 -6.46 -15.35 2.76
CA PHE A 267 -6.84 -16.74 3.01
C PHE A 267 -5.65 -17.62 3.38
N LYS A 268 -4.43 -17.30 2.89
CA LYS A 268 -3.23 -18.07 3.20
C LYS A 268 -2.63 -17.75 4.56
N TYR A 269 -2.58 -16.47 4.91
CA TYR A 269 -1.84 -16.03 6.12
C TYR A 269 -2.74 -15.67 7.28
N PHE A 270 -4.02 -15.44 7.04
CA PHE A 270 -5.01 -15.03 8.04
C PHE A 270 -6.26 -15.92 8.03
N SER A 271 -6.10 -17.22 7.75
CA SER A 271 -7.20 -18.19 7.65
C SER A 271 -8.15 -18.15 8.85
N GLY A 272 -7.64 -17.93 10.06
CA GLY A 272 -8.44 -17.82 11.29
C GLY A 272 -9.45 -16.65 11.31
N TYR A 273 -9.44 -15.76 10.32
CA TYR A 273 -10.45 -14.72 10.10
C TYR A 273 -11.59 -15.19 9.17
N PHE A 274 -11.43 -16.35 8.53
CA PHE A 274 -12.33 -16.86 7.50
C PHE A 274 -12.83 -18.27 7.82
N PRO A 275 -13.70 -18.44 8.81
CA PRO A 275 -14.20 -19.76 9.19
C PRO A 275 -14.90 -20.50 8.03
N GLU A 276 -15.55 -19.77 7.12
CA GLU A 276 -16.17 -20.33 5.91
C GLU A 276 -15.16 -20.85 4.88
N VAL A 277 -13.95 -20.33 4.88
CA VAL A 277 -12.85 -20.79 3.99
C VAL A 277 -12.20 -22.04 4.58
N GLU A 278 -12.01 -22.09 5.90
CA GLU A 278 -11.47 -23.27 6.58
C GLU A 278 -12.34 -24.51 6.33
N GLU A 279 -13.67 -24.34 6.21
CA GLU A 279 -14.58 -25.43 5.86
C GLU A 279 -14.36 -25.98 4.45
N SER A 280 -13.94 -25.15 3.52
CA SER A 280 -13.63 -25.61 2.15
C SER A 280 -12.17 -26.09 2.01
N LEU A 281 -11.27 -25.74 2.93
CA LEU A 281 -9.87 -26.21 2.93
C LEU A 281 -9.76 -27.72 3.17
N TRP A 282 -10.71 -28.33 3.91
CA TRP A 282 -10.71 -29.78 4.06
C TRP A 282 -10.93 -30.52 2.74
N LEU A 283 -11.64 -29.90 1.77
CA LEU A 283 -11.80 -30.44 0.41
C LEU A 283 -10.47 -30.49 -0.36
N ASN A 284 -9.48 -29.66 0.04
CA ASN A 284 -8.13 -29.66 -0.53
C ASN A 284 -7.19 -30.71 0.12
N GLN A 285 -7.68 -31.49 1.09
CA GLN A 285 -6.92 -32.63 1.58
C GLN A 285 -6.99 -33.76 0.54
N SER A 286 -5.85 -34.45 0.34
CA SER A 286 -5.70 -35.48 -0.70
C SER A 286 -6.79 -36.56 -0.68
N ILE A 287 -7.38 -36.81 0.50
CA ILE A 287 -8.47 -37.79 0.69
C ILE A 287 -9.79 -37.37 -0.01
N TYR A 288 -9.96 -36.08 -0.35
CA TYR A 288 -11.16 -35.53 -0.98
C TYR A 288 -10.88 -35.03 -2.41
N TYR A 289 -9.73 -35.30 -2.95
CA TYR A 289 -9.41 -34.89 -4.31
C TYR A 289 -10.33 -35.56 -5.32
N LEU A 290 -10.71 -34.82 -6.33
CA LEU A 290 -11.44 -35.35 -7.48
C LEU A 290 -10.54 -36.36 -8.21
N PRO A 291 -11.13 -37.34 -8.89
CA PRO A 291 -10.35 -38.28 -9.69
C PRO A 291 -9.41 -37.56 -10.66
N GLY A 292 -8.11 -37.86 -10.58
CA GLY A 292 -7.07 -37.19 -11.37
C GLY A 292 -6.59 -35.83 -10.87
N GLN A 293 -7.18 -35.26 -9.82
CA GLN A 293 -6.77 -33.95 -9.30
C GLN A 293 -5.36 -33.96 -8.71
N GLU A 294 -4.99 -35.01 -8.01
CA GLU A 294 -3.67 -35.17 -7.42
C GLU A 294 -2.56 -35.21 -8.49
N GLU A 295 -2.80 -35.90 -9.59
CA GLU A 295 -1.87 -35.96 -10.72
C GLU A 295 -1.69 -34.59 -11.38
N LEU A 296 -2.80 -33.86 -11.58
CA LEU A 296 -2.75 -32.51 -12.16
C LEU A 296 -2.07 -31.50 -11.24
N LEU A 297 -2.25 -31.61 -9.92
CA LEU A 297 -1.56 -30.75 -8.95
C LEU A 297 -0.06 -31.04 -8.94
N ARG A 298 0.34 -32.31 -9.00
CA ARG A 298 1.75 -32.70 -9.09
C ARG A 298 2.38 -32.20 -10.39
N GLU A 299 1.71 -32.39 -11.52
CA GLU A 299 2.18 -31.89 -12.82
C GLU A 299 2.36 -30.36 -12.81
N LYS A 300 1.42 -29.64 -12.19
CA LYS A 300 1.53 -28.20 -12.00
C LYS A 300 2.74 -27.81 -11.16
N GLU A 301 3.00 -28.50 -10.04
CA GLU A 301 4.15 -28.26 -9.19
C GLU A 301 5.48 -28.52 -9.90
N GLU A 302 5.54 -29.62 -10.66
CA GLU A 302 6.70 -29.99 -11.48
C GLU A 302 6.99 -28.91 -12.56
N LEU A 303 5.95 -28.43 -13.25
CA LEU A 303 6.08 -27.34 -14.23
C LEU A 303 6.56 -26.04 -13.60
N ILE A 304 6.07 -25.70 -12.41
CA ILE A 304 6.51 -24.50 -11.68
C ILE A 304 7.99 -24.64 -11.27
N ALA A 305 8.38 -25.81 -10.80
CA ALA A 305 9.77 -26.08 -10.42
C ALA A 305 10.71 -25.98 -11.64
N GLU A 306 10.34 -26.62 -12.76
CA GLU A 306 11.11 -26.54 -14.02
C GLU A 306 11.22 -25.10 -14.55
N TYR A 307 10.11 -24.35 -14.49
CA TYR A 307 10.10 -22.94 -14.89
C TYR A 307 11.07 -22.11 -14.05
N ASN A 308 11.03 -22.26 -12.72
CA ASN A 308 11.89 -21.52 -11.81
C ASN A 308 13.38 -21.87 -12.01
N GLU A 309 13.70 -23.15 -12.19
CA GLU A 309 15.07 -23.59 -12.46
C GLU A 309 15.60 -22.99 -13.78
N ARG A 310 14.73 -22.97 -14.81
CA ARG A 310 15.08 -22.39 -16.10
C ARG A 310 15.23 -20.88 -16.05
N LEU A 311 14.43 -20.21 -15.21
CA LEU A 311 14.55 -18.78 -14.99
C LEU A 311 15.88 -18.43 -14.34
N ILE A 312 16.26 -19.11 -13.26
CA ILE A 312 17.55 -18.93 -12.57
C ILE A 312 18.71 -19.16 -13.54
N ALA A 313 18.67 -20.23 -14.31
CA ALA A 313 19.72 -20.53 -15.31
C ALA A 313 19.84 -19.47 -16.41
N LEU A 314 18.75 -18.79 -16.75
CA LEU A 314 18.75 -17.68 -17.71
C LEU A 314 19.30 -16.39 -17.08
N GLU A 315 18.93 -16.11 -15.84
CA GLU A 315 19.46 -14.96 -15.10
C GLU A 315 20.99 -15.06 -14.93
N GLU A 316 21.50 -16.25 -14.57
CA GLU A 316 22.95 -16.51 -14.51
C GLU A 316 23.64 -16.28 -15.85
N LYS A 317 23.02 -16.72 -16.98
CA LYS A 317 23.56 -16.48 -18.31
C LYS A 317 23.57 -15.00 -18.69
N ILE A 318 22.53 -14.27 -18.32
CA ILE A 318 22.44 -12.80 -18.54
C ILE A 318 23.53 -12.09 -17.74
N GLU A 319 23.73 -12.49 -16.50
CA GLU A 319 24.76 -11.92 -15.64
C GLU A 319 26.17 -12.21 -16.17
N MET A 320 26.45 -13.45 -16.56
CA MET A 320 27.72 -13.84 -17.21
C MET A 320 27.96 -13.03 -18.49
N ASN A 321 26.96 -12.92 -19.36
CA ASN A 321 27.05 -12.14 -20.60
C ASN A 321 27.29 -10.66 -20.30
N SER A 322 26.56 -10.10 -19.32
CA SER A 322 26.76 -8.71 -18.89
C SER A 322 28.17 -8.45 -18.37
N ASN A 323 28.71 -9.38 -17.59
CA ASN A 323 30.07 -9.27 -17.05
C ASN A 323 31.13 -9.39 -18.15
N GLU A 324 30.95 -10.35 -19.08
CA GLU A 324 31.88 -10.58 -20.19
C GLU A 324 31.97 -9.39 -21.16
N TYR A 325 30.82 -8.75 -21.44
CA TYR A 325 30.74 -7.67 -22.43
C TYR A 325 30.53 -6.27 -21.83
N SER A 326 30.69 -6.11 -20.52
CA SER A 326 30.50 -4.82 -19.82
C SER A 326 31.38 -3.70 -20.39
N PHE A 327 32.59 -4.03 -20.91
CA PHE A 327 33.48 -3.07 -21.53
C PHE A 327 32.86 -2.39 -22.77
N LEU A 328 31.97 -3.04 -23.50
CA LEU A 328 31.27 -2.43 -24.64
C LEU A 328 30.33 -1.29 -24.20
N HIS A 329 29.65 -1.44 -23.08
CA HIS A 329 28.87 -0.36 -22.48
C HIS A 329 29.75 0.76 -21.96
N LYS A 330 30.89 0.42 -21.34
CA LYS A 330 31.85 1.42 -20.85
C LYS A 330 32.48 2.24 -22.00
N LEU A 331 32.64 1.70 -23.20
CA LEU A 331 33.07 2.48 -24.37
C LEU A 331 32.09 3.61 -24.73
N LEU A 332 30.81 3.48 -24.39
CA LEU A 332 29.78 4.48 -24.71
C LEU A 332 29.53 5.46 -23.57
N THR A 333 29.80 5.05 -22.33
CA THR A 333 29.36 5.77 -21.13
C THR A 333 30.50 6.26 -20.25
N ALA A 334 31.67 5.59 -20.29
CA ALA A 334 32.80 5.93 -19.44
C ALA A 334 33.62 7.10 -19.99
N THR A 335 34.29 7.80 -19.09
CA THR A 335 35.22 8.90 -19.41
C THR A 335 36.53 8.73 -18.64
N GLY A 336 37.62 9.38 -19.11
CA GLY A 336 38.91 9.31 -18.44
C GLY A 336 39.57 7.94 -18.46
N ASP A 337 40.12 7.50 -17.32
CA ASP A 337 40.90 6.27 -17.21
C ASP A 337 40.03 5.01 -17.42
N GLU A 338 38.76 5.03 -17.02
CA GLU A 338 37.81 3.93 -17.26
C GLU A 338 37.54 3.68 -18.76
N LEU A 339 37.48 4.76 -19.55
CA LEU A 339 37.37 4.65 -21.02
C LEU A 339 38.63 4.03 -21.63
N VAL A 340 39.80 4.37 -21.12
CA VAL A 340 41.08 3.79 -21.56
C VAL A 340 41.09 2.30 -21.29
N GLU A 341 40.69 1.86 -20.10
CA GLU A 341 40.58 0.43 -19.77
C GLU A 341 39.59 -0.31 -20.69
N ALA A 342 38.43 0.27 -20.90
CA ALA A 342 37.42 -0.31 -21.81
C ALA A 342 37.95 -0.43 -23.26
N CYS A 343 38.73 0.57 -23.75
CA CYS A 343 39.38 0.53 -25.05
C CYS A 343 40.44 -0.59 -25.12
N LEU A 344 41.23 -0.77 -24.07
CA LEU A 344 42.23 -1.84 -24.01
C LEU A 344 41.61 -3.23 -24.06
N GLU A 345 40.50 -3.42 -23.31
CA GLU A 345 39.72 -4.67 -23.35
C GLU A 345 39.08 -4.90 -24.71
N TYR A 346 38.53 -3.87 -25.34
CA TYR A 346 37.93 -3.95 -26.68
C TYR A 346 38.97 -4.37 -27.74
N PHE A 347 40.18 -3.79 -27.75
CA PHE A 347 41.24 -4.18 -28.67
C PHE A 347 41.72 -5.61 -28.43
N LYS A 348 41.83 -6.06 -27.17
CA LYS A 348 42.11 -7.47 -26.84
C LYS A 348 41.04 -8.40 -27.37
N TRP A 349 39.78 -8.03 -27.21
CA TRP A 349 38.63 -8.79 -27.73
C TRP A 349 38.63 -8.88 -29.26
N LEU A 350 39.11 -7.82 -29.97
CA LEU A 350 39.31 -7.84 -31.42
C LEU A 350 40.52 -8.72 -31.85
N GLY A 351 41.28 -9.28 -30.92
CA GLY A 351 42.39 -10.20 -31.19
C GLY A 351 43.79 -9.54 -31.26
N PHE A 352 43.91 -8.28 -30.89
CA PHE A 352 45.24 -7.63 -30.78
C PHE A 352 45.97 -8.19 -29.55
N LYS A 353 47.24 -8.69 -29.75
CA LYS A 353 47.96 -9.38 -28.67
C LYS A 353 48.71 -8.43 -27.73
N ASP A 354 49.20 -7.30 -28.24
CA ASP A 354 50.05 -6.37 -27.49
C ASP A 354 49.39 -4.98 -27.43
N VAL A 355 48.31 -4.85 -26.64
CA VAL A 355 47.60 -3.57 -26.44
C VAL A 355 48.15 -2.89 -25.21
N ILE A 356 48.79 -1.72 -25.37
CA ILE A 356 49.46 -0.98 -24.30
C ILE A 356 48.94 0.46 -24.27
N ASP A 357 48.61 0.96 -23.08
CA ASP A 357 48.36 2.38 -22.88
C ASP A 357 49.69 3.16 -22.91
N LEU A 358 49.82 4.05 -23.86
CA LEU A 358 51.02 4.87 -24.04
C LEU A 358 51.32 5.79 -22.84
N LYS A 359 50.33 6.22 -22.08
CA LYS A 359 50.54 7.03 -20.84
C LYS A 359 51.20 6.20 -19.75
N SER A 360 50.78 4.95 -19.58
CA SER A 360 51.38 4.01 -18.63
C SER A 360 52.80 3.59 -19.07
N ALA A 361 53.01 3.40 -20.36
CA ALA A 361 54.34 3.10 -20.93
C ALA A 361 55.31 4.28 -20.74
N THR A 362 54.87 5.51 -20.95
CA THR A 362 55.72 6.71 -20.78
C THR A 362 56.08 6.91 -19.30
N LYS A 363 55.18 6.62 -18.33
CA LYS A 363 55.51 6.64 -16.90
C LYS A 363 56.56 5.58 -16.53
N LEU A 364 56.45 4.36 -17.06
CA LEU A 364 57.44 3.31 -16.85
C LEU A 364 58.82 3.68 -17.42
N PHE A 365 58.87 4.28 -18.62
CA PHE A 365 60.11 4.78 -19.20
C PHE A 365 60.76 5.93 -18.41
N SER A 366 59.95 6.84 -17.87
CA SER A 366 60.46 7.92 -17.03
C SER A 366 61.01 7.43 -15.70
N VAL A 367 60.39 6.41 -15.07
CA VAL A 367 60.88 5.78 -13.84
C VAL A 367 62.16 4.97 -14.10
N LEU A 368 62.25 4.25 -15.24
CA LEU A 368 63.45 3.52 -15.61
C LEU A 368 64.63 4.43 -15.96
N LEU A 369 64.36 5.63 -16.51
CA LEU A 369 65.41 6.65 -16.75
C LEU A 369 65.82 7.36 -15.46
N ALA A 370 64.93 7.53 -14.50
CA ALA A 370 65.24 8.09 -13.19
C ALA A 370 66.02 7.14 -12.27
N SER A 371 65.89 5.82 -12.46
CA SER A 371 66.62 4.81 -11.68
C SER A 371 68.03 4.52 -12.19
N LYS A 372 68.45 5.13 -13.30
CA LYS A 372 69.78 5.01 -13.89
C LYS A 372 70.64 6.28 -13.70
N ARG A 373 70.28 7.17 -12.82
CA ARG A 373 71.13 8.32 -12.37
C ARG A 373 71.60 8.13 -10.94
#